data_3e90bb967beaedbb72b9ba399781c937
#
_entry.id   3e90bb967beaedbb72b9ba399781c937
#
_cell.length_a   1.000
_cell.length_b   1.000
_cell.length_c   1.000
_cell.angle_alpha   90.00
_cell.angle_beta   90.00
_cell.angle_gamma   90.00
#
_symmetry.space_group_name_H-M   'P 1'
#
loop_
_entity.id
_entity.type
_entity.pdbx_description
1 polymer ?
#
loop_
_entity_poly.entity_id
_entity_poly.type
_entity_poly.pdbx_seq_one_letter_code
_entity_poly.pdbx_strand_id
1 'polypeptide(L)'
;LRTNRSALSDYLKLLYEYEPLSHEEEIVLSERIQSGDMMALEKLVTHNLRFVVSTIKATPMWQHSSVPMEDLLGFGNEELINAARKWKPKNNARFVTYAKKFIIRGVNRAVANTSNLIRLPVNWIEEIRRMKYAERLLSQELGRVPTSKELADKMGVPVKQINHVQTLLLKEPISLDVVNNDYLRDNEYEE
;
A
#
# COMPACT_ATOMS: atom_id res chain seq x y z
N LEU A 1 -6.06 -3.87 23.15
CA LEU A 1 -5.07 -3.82 22.05
C LEU A 1 -4.21 -5.10 21.90
N ARG A 2 -4.52 -6.19 22.61
CA ARG A 2 -3.78 -7.47 22.57
C ARG A 2 -4.35 -8.51 21.58
N THR A 3 -5.52 -8.28 21.00
CA THR A 3 -6.25 -9.27 20.19
C THR A 3 -5.80 -9.37 18.73
N ASN A 4 -5.29 -8.30 18.12
CA ASN A 4 -4.94 -8.33 16.70
C ASN A 4 -3.64 -9.10 16.36
N ARG A 5 -2.67 -9.17 17.28
CA ARG A 5 -1.43 -9.92 17.01
C ARG A 5 -1.64 -11.44 16.93
N SER A 6 -2.66 -11.98 17.61
CA SER A 6 -2.93 -13.41 17.56
C SER A 6 -3.58 -13.82 16.23
N ALA A 7 -4.59 -13.10 15.75
CA ALA A 7 -5.31 -13.42 14.52
C ALA A 7 -4.40 -13.36 13.26
N LEU A 8 -3.59 -12.32 13.12
CA LEU A 8 -2.61 -12.22 12.04
C LEU A 8 -1.56 -13.35 12.11
N SER A 9 -1.09 -13.67 13.32
CA SER A 9 -0.13 -14.76 13.52
C SER A 9 -0.72 -16.11 13.12
N ASP A 10 -1.97 -16.36 13.48
CA ASP A 10 -2.65 -17.62 13.16
C ASP A 10 -2.97 -17.72 11.66
N TYR A 11 -3.38 -16.60 11.04
CA TYR A 11 -3.50 -16.53 9.58
C TYR A 11 -2.17 -16.86 8.88
N LEU A 12 -1.06 -16.27 9.32
CA LEU A 12 0.25 -16.53 8.73
C LEU A 12 0.67 -17.99 8.90
N LYS A 13 0.36 -18.65 10.02
CA LYS A 13 0.64 -20.09 10.23
C LYS A 13 -0.13 -20.95 9.22
N LEU A 14 -1.43 -20.70 9.06
CA LEU A 14 -2.26 -21.42 8.09
C LEU A 14 -1.70 -21.35 6.66
N LEU A 15 -1.10 -20.22 6.28
CA LEU A 15 -0.51 -20.07 4.96
C LEU A 15 0.69 -21.00 4.72
N TYR A 16 1.36 -21.47 5.78
CA TYR A 16 2.49 -22.38 5.65
C TYR A 16 2.07 -23.84 5.38
N GLU A 17 0.81 -24.19 5.55
CA GLU A 17 0.26 -25.51 5.24
C GLU A 17 0.11 -25.74 3.73
N TYR A 18 0.05 -24.67 2.93
CA TYR A 18 -0.09 -24.74 1.48
C TYR A 18 1.28 -24.76 0.80
N GLU A 19 1.61 -25.86 0.14
CA GLU A 19 2.83 -25.99 -0.64
C GLU A 19 2.74 -25.18 -1.94
N PRO A 20 3.87 -24.61 -2.43
CA PRO A 20 3.90 -23.92 -3.71
C PRO A 20 3.54 -24.86 -4.86
N LEU A 21 2.73 -24.38 -5.80
CA LEU A 21 2.36 -25.11 -7.01
C LEU A 21 3.53 -25.20 -8.00
N SER A 22 3.62 -26.31 -8.71
CA SER A 22 4.52 -26.43 -9.87
C SER A 22 4.00 -25.55 -11.03
N HIS A 23 4.87 -25.24 -11.98
CA HIS A 23 4.47 -24.46 -13.16
C HIS A 23 3.41 -25.17 -14.01
N GLU A 24 3.52 -26.48 -14.13
CA GLU A 24 2.57 -27.32 -14.87
C GLU A 24 1.19 -27.31 -14.21
N GLU A 25 1.13 -27.41 -12.87
CA GLU A 25 -0.11 -27.28 -12.12
C GLU A 25 -0.75 -25.90 -12.29
N GLU A 26 0.05 -24.82 -12.27
CA GLU A 26 -0.45 -23.47 -12.51
C GLU A 26 -1.15 -23.36 -13.88
N ILE A 27 -0.55 -23.96 -14.93
CA ILE A 27 -1.12 -23.96 -16.30
C ILE A 27 -2.46 -24.71 -16.33
N VAL A 28 -2.48 -25.95 -15.80
CA VAL A 28 -3.71 -26.76 -15.77
C VAL A 28 -4.83 -26.04 -15.00
N LEU A 29 -4.51 -25.45 -13.83
CA LEU A 29 -5.47 -24.69 -13.06
C LEU A 29 -5.97 -23.48 -13.83
N SER A 30 -5.12 -22.76 -14.56
CA SER A 30 -5.53 -21.62 -15.37
C SER A 30 -6.54 -22.01 -16.46
N GLU A 31 -6.34 -23.12 -17.15
CA GLU A 31 -7.27 -23.61 -18.16
C GLU A 31 -8.63 -23.95 -17.56
N ARG A 32 -8.65 -24.61 -16.40
CA ARG A 32 -9.88 -24.92 -15.65
C ARG A 32 -10.60 -23.64 -15.18
N ILE A 33 -9.85 -22.62 -14.71
CA ILE A 33 -10.42 -21.32 -14.32
C ILE A 33 -11.08 -20.64 -15.52
N GLN A 34 -10.46 -20.69 -16.71
CA GLN A 34 -11.06 -20.13 -17.91
C GLN A 34 -12.37 -20.85 -18.35
N SER A 35 -12.54 -22.12 -17.98
CA SER A 35 -13.79 -22.86 -18.16
C SER A 35 -14.83 -22.64 -17.04
N GLY A 36 -14.51 -21.81 -16.05
CA GLY A 36 -15.42 -21.44 -14.96
C GLY A 36 -15.32 -22.30 -13.69
N ASP A 37 -14.27 -23.10 -13.55
CA ASP A 37 -14.06 -23.95 -12.39
C ASP A 37 -13.61 -23.14 -11.16
N MET A 38 -14.53 -23.01 -10.19
CA MET A 38 -14.29 -22.27 -8.95
C MET A 38 -13.31 -22.99 -8.00
N MET A 39 -13.29 -24.34 -8.01
CA MET A 39 -12.35 -25.12 -7.18
C MET A 39 -10.92 -24.94 -7.66
N ALA A 40 -10.72 -24.85 -8.97
CA ALA A 40 -9.40 -24.55 -9.53
C ALA A 40 -8.94 -23.13 -9.16
N LEU A 41 -9.85 -22.14 -9.15
CA LEU A 41 -9.57 -20.78 -8.71
C LEU A 41 -9.16 -20.76 -7.23
N GLU A 42 -9.93 -21.41 -6.38
CA GLU A 42 -9.62 -21.50 -4.95
C GLU A 42 -8.25 -22.12 -4.71
N LYS A 43 -7.94 -23.26 -5.38
CA LYS A 43 -6.63 -23.91 -5.26
C LYS A 43 -5.51 -22.99 -5.69
N LEU A 44 -5.61 -22.32 -6.86
CA LEU A 44 -4.58 -21.41 -7.34
C LEU A 44 -4.36 -20.24 -6.38
N VAL A 45 -5.43 -19.68 -5.82
CA VAL A 45 -5.35 -18.54 -4.88
C VAL A 45 -4.73 -18.96 -3.55
N THR A 46 -5.24 -20.02 -2.91
CA THR A 46 -4.81 -20.44 -1.57
C THR A 46 -3.32 -20.78 -1.53
N HIS A 47 -2.82 -21.49 -2.53
CA HIS A 47 -1.39 -21.82 -2.62
C HIS A 47 -0.47 -20.63 -2.91
N ASN A 48 -1.04 -19.48 -3.30
CA ASN A 48 -0.28 -18.26 -3.58
C ASN A 48 -0.49 -17.13 -2.56
N LEU A 49 -1.29 -17.32 -1.49
CA LEU A 49 -1.51 -16.30 -0.46
C LEU A 49 -0.24 -15.86 0.26
N ARG A 50 0.74 -16.76 0.47
CA ARG A 50 2.06 -16.41 1.02
C ARG A 50 2.78 -15.36 0.18
N PHE A 51 2.60 -15.40 -1.13
CA PHE A 51 3.19 -14.43 -2.03
C PHE A 51 2.62 -13.02 -1.85
N VAL A 52 1.33 -12.90 -1.51
CA VAL A 52 0.72 -11.61 -1.16
C VAL A 52 1.42 -10.98 0.02
N VAL A 53 1.62 -11.74 1.10
CA VAL A 53 2.30 -11.28 2.32
C VAL A 53 3.71 -10.77 2.01
N SER A 54 4.49 -11.57 1.27
CA SER A 54 5.87 -11.21 0.91
C SER A 54 5.93 -9.97 0.01
N THR A 55 4.99 -9.85 -0.93
CA THR A 55 4.90 -8.71 -1.85
C THR A 55 4.55 -7.42 -1.11
N ILE A 56 3.59 -7.47 -0.18
CA ILE A 56 3.23 -6.30 0.63
C ILE A 56 4.41 -5.88 1.50
N LYS A 57 5.05 -6.81 2.22
CA LYS A 57 6.22 -6.53 3.05
C LYS A 57 7.39 -5.92 2.27
N ALA A 58 7.56 -6.32 1.01
CA ALA A 58 8.60 -5.77 0.13
C ALA A 58 8.23 -4.41 -0.48
N THR A 59 6.98 -3.96 -0.35
CA THR A 59 6.52 -2.70 -0.94
C THR A 59 6.77 -1.54 0.05
N PRO A 60 7.58 -0.52 -0.31
CA PRO A 60 7.92 0.56 0.63
C PRO A 60 6.72 1.37 1.14
N MET A 61 5.61 1.37 0.40
CA MET A 61 4.43 2.18 0.73
C MET A 61 3.73 1.77 2.03
N TRP A 62 3.69 0.49 2.37
CA TRP A 62 2.99 0.07 3.58
C TRP A 62 3.73 0.49 4.84
N GLN A 63 5.07 0.58 4.79
CA GLN A 63 5.91 0.97 5.95
C GLN A 63 5.63 2.39 6.45
N HIS A 64 5.07 3.22 5.59
CA HIS A 64 4.74 4.62 5.87
C HIS A 64 3.24 4.91 5.81
N SER A 65 2.40 3.87 5.73
CA SER A 65 0.94 4.03 5.72
C SER A 65 0.36 3.85 7.12
N SER A 66 -0.72 4.55 7.42
CA SER A 66 -1.52 4.35 8.63
C SER A 66 -2.48 3.16 8.53
N VAL A 67 -2.51 2.48 7.36
CA VAL A 67 -3.41 1.35 7.09
C VAL A 67 -2.89 0.10 7.78
N PRO A 68 -3.71 -0.62 8.58
CA PRO A 68 -3.34 -1.87 9.20
C PRO A 68 -2.91 -2.93 8.19
N MET A 69 -1.99 -3.82 8.59
CA MET A 69 -1.49 -4.90 7.72
C MET A 69 -2.60 -5.86 7.29
N GLU A 70 -3.56 -6.10 8.18
CA GLU A 70 -4.72 -6.94 7.94
C GLU A 70 -5.57 -6.43 6.77
N ASP A 71 -5.79 -5.13 6.72
CA ASP A 71 -6.55 -4.50 5.63
C ASP A 71 -5.78 -4.58 4.31
N LEU A 72 -4.46 -4.33 4.34
CA LEU A 72 -3.61 -4.46 3.16
C LEU A 72 -3.60 -5.89 2.61
N LEU A 73 -3.61 -6.90 3.48
CA LEU A 73 -3.73 -8.30 3.09
C LEU A 73 -5.09 -8.58 2.44
N GLY A 74 -6.18 -8.01 2.97
CA GLY A 74 -7.51 -8.10 2.35
C GLY A 74 -7.51 -7.59 0.91
N PHE A 75 -6.99 -6.37 0.69
CA PHE A 75 -6.88 -5.80 -0.65
C PHE A 75 -5.91 -6.58 -1.56
N GLY A 76 -4.80 -7.06 -1.01
CA GLY A 76 -3.86 -7.89 -1.75
C GLY A 76 -4.46 -9.23 -2.20
N ASN A 77 -5.23 -9.88 -1.34
CA ASN A 77 -5.93 -11.12 -1.63
C ASN A 77 -7.03 -10.93 -2.70
N GLU A 78 -7.79 -9.84 -2.63
CA GLU A 78 -8.76 -9.47 -3.66
C GLU A 78 -8.09 -9.33 -5.04
N GLU A 79 -6.97 -8.62 -5.09
CA GLU A 79 -6.24 -8.43 -6.36
C GLU A 79 -5.54 -9.72 -6.83
N LEU A 80 -5.16 -10.62 -5.94
CA LEU A 80 -4.69 -11.96 -6.30
C LEU A 80 -5.79 -12.77 -7.00
N ILE A 81 -7.03 -12.74 -6.48
CA ILE A 81 -8.20 -13.38 -7.10
C ILE A 81 -8.48 -12.76 -8.48
N ASN A 82 -8.44 -11.43 -8.57
CA ASN A 82 -8.62 -10.72 -9.84
C ASN A 82 -7.54 -11.08 -10.87
N ALA A 83 -6.30 -11.25 -10.43
CA ALA A 83 -5.20 -11.71 -11.26
C ALA A 83 -5.42 -13.16 -11.72
N ALA A 84 -5.83 -14.07 -10.83
CA ALA A 84 -6.06 -15.47 -11.14
C ALA A 84 -7.15 -15.67 -12.21
N ARG A 85 -8.23 -14.91 -12.13
CA ARG A 85 -9.31 -14.94 -13.14
C ARG A 85 -8.87 -14.46 -14.53
N LYS A 86 -7.91 -13.54 -14.59
CA LYS A 86 -7.45 -12.91 -15.85
C LYS A 86 -6.18 -13.53 -16.40
N TRP A 87 -5.47 -14.32 -15.59
CA TRP A 87 -4.21 -14.89 -16.00
C TRP A 87 -4.40 -15.94 -17.10
N LYS A 88 -3.62 -15.77 -18.15
CA LYS A 88 -3.48 -16.75 -19.23
C LYS A 88 -1.99 -17.03 -19.38
N PRO A 89 -1.54 -18.28 -19.19
CA PRO A 89 -0.13 -18.60 -19.31
C PRO A 89 0.33 -18.32 -20.73
N LYS A 90 1.23 -17.35 -20.88
CA LYS A 90 1.91 -17.02 -22.13
C LYS A 90 3.41 -17.01 -21.89
N ASN A 91 4.18 -17.51 -22.84
CA ASN A 91 5.65 -17.45 -22.80
C ASN A 91 6.26 -18.08 -21.54
N ASN A 92 5.69 -19.15 -21.04
CA ASN A 92 6.17 -19.88 -19.85
C ASN A 92 6.32 -19.00 -18.57
N ALA A 93 5.56 -17.93 -18.45
CA ALA A 93 5.63 -17.03 -17.31
C ALA A 93 4.87 -17.61 -16.11
N ARG A 94 5.49 -17.59 -14.91
CA ARG A 94 4.87 -17.99 -13.65
C ARG A 94 3.71 -17.07 -13.27
N PHE A 95 2.69 -17.63 -12.64
CA PHE A 95 1.54 -16.88 -12.14
C PHE A 95 1.93 -15.72 -11.20
N VAL A 96 2.86 -15.96 -10.30
CA VAL A 96 3.34 -14.95 -9.34
C VAL A 96 3.92 -13.70 -10.01
N THR A 97 4.59 -13.85 -11.16
CA THR A 97 5.14 -12.72 -11.93
C THR A 97 4.03 -11.81 -12.46
N TYR A 98 2.94 -12.40 -12.91
CA TYR A 98 1.75 -11.67 -13.36
C TYR A 98 0.99 -11.03 -12.18
N ALA A 99 0.73 -11.80 -11.15
CA ALA A 99 -0.03 -11.39 -9.96
C ALA A 99 0.64 -10.23 -9.20
N LYS A 100 1.98 -10.19 -9.14
CA LYS A 100 2.74 -9.14 -8.46
C LYS A 100 2.30 -7.73 -8.84
N LYS A 101 2.10 -7.48 -10.14
CA LYS A 101 1.68 -6.15 -10.65
C LYS A 101 0.27 -5.78 -10.18
N PHE A 102 -0.63 -6.76 -10.10
CA PHE A 102 -2.00 -6.55 -9.61
C PHE A 102 -2.00 -6.23 -8.13
N ILE A 103 -1.31 -7.04 -7.32
CA ILE A 103 -1.21 -6.87 -5.87
C ILE A 103 -0.63 -5.49 -5.55
N ILE A 104 0.51 -5.12 -6.11
CA ILE A 104 1.16 -3.82 -5.84
C ILE A 104 0.23 -2.67 -6.23
N ARG A 105 -0.41 -2.72 -7.40
CA ARG A 105 -1.33 -1.68 -7.85
C ARG A 105 -2.55 -1.56 -6.95
N GLY A 106 -3.14 -2.69 -6.54
CA GLY A 106 -4.31 -2.71 -5.66
C GLY A 106 -4.00 -2.19 -4.28
N VAL A 107 -2.91 -2.65 -3.66
CA VAL A 107 -2.44 -2.18 -2.36
C VAL A 107 -2.12 -0.68 -2.40
N ASN A 108 -1.43 -0.21 -3.44
CA ASN A 108 -1.12 1.22 -3.60
C ASN A 108 -2.40 2.06 -3.71
N ARG A 109 -3.41 1.59 -4.46
CA ARG A 109 -4.70 2.26 -4.57
C ARG A 109 -5.48 2.24 -3.25
N ALA A 110 -5.45 1.14 -2.53
CA ALA A 110 -6.09 1.02 -1.23
C ALA A 110 -5.46 1.99 -0.21
N VAL A 111 -4.13 2.03 -0.10
CA VAL A 111 -3.41 2.99 0.73
C VAL A 111 -3.77 4.42 0.34
N ALA A 112 -3.77 4.74 -0.96
CA ALA A 112 -4.13 6.08 -1.44
C ALA A 112 -5.55 6.51 -1.06
N ASN A 113 -6.49 5.57 -1.00
CA ASN A 113 -7.89 5.86 -0.68
C ASN A 113 -8.19 5.89 0.83
N THR A 114 -7.40 5.18 1.65
CA THR A 114 -7.71 4.95 3.08
C THR A 114 -6.74 5.64 4.04
N SER A 115 -5.53 6.03 3.59
CA SER A 115 -4.51 6.58 4.48
C SER A 115 -4.83 7.99 5.00
N ASN A 116 -5.63 8.76 4.27
CA ASN A 116 -5.95 10.15 4.63
C ASN A 116 -7.41 10.28 5.04
N LEU A 117 -7.67 10.98 6.16
CA LEU A 117 -9.02 11.30 6.62
C LEU A 117 -9.80 12.12 5.58
N ILE A 118 -9.13 13.07 4.92
CA ILE A 118 -9.64 13.79 3.76
C ILE A 118 -9.06 13.14 2.51
N ARG A 119 -9.92 12.51 1.72
CA ARG A 119 -9.49 11.81 0.50
C ARG A 119 -8.85 12.77 -0.51
N LEU A 120 -7.62 12.47 -0.89
CA LEU A 120 -6.92 13.17 -1.97
C LEU A 120 -7.04 12.39 -3.30
N PRO A 121 -7.14 13.09 -4.44
CA PRO A 121 -7.01 12.45 -5.75
C PRO A 121 -5.66 11.73 -5.89
N VAL A 122 -5.65 10.58 -6.60
CA VAL A 122 -4.47 9.71 -6.75
C VAL A 122 -3.27 10.47 -7.33
N ASN A 123 -3.50 11.40 -8.27
CA ASN A 123 -2.45 12.20 -8.87
C ASN A 123 -1.66 13.02 -7.83
N TRP A 124 -2.35 13.62 -6.86
CA TRP A 124 -1.71 14.39 -5.77
C TRP A 124 -0.92 13.51 -4.83
N ILE A 125 -1.40 12.29 -4.57
CA ILE A 125 -0.68 11.32 -3.72
C ILE A 125 0.63 10.89 -4.39
N GLU A 126 0.64 10.70 -5.70
CA GLU A 126 1.87 10.41 -6.44
C GLU A 126 2.83 11.59 -6.45
N GLU A 127 2.34 12.81 -6.57
CA GLU A 127 3.18 14.02 -6.51
C GLU A 127 3.76 14.23 -5.11
N ILE A 128 2.97 14.06 -4.05
CA ILE A 128 3.44 14.10 -2.66
C ILE A 128 4.58 13.10 -2.46
N ARG A 129 4.42 11.89 -2.98
CA ARG A 129 5.43 10.84 -2.88
C ARG A 129 6.73 11.22 -3.60
N ARG A 130 6.61 11.73 -4.83
CA ARG A 130 7.77 12.19 -5.60
C ARG A 130 8.49 13.32 -4.88
N MET A 131 7.74 14.26 -4.32
CA MET A 131 8.31 15.36 -3.56
C MET A 131 9.03 14.88 -2.30
N LYS A 132 8.40 14.01 -1.48
CA LYS A 132 9.05 13.44 -0.28
C LYS A 132 10.31 12.64 -0.62
N TYR A 133 10.33 11.94 -1.75
CA TYR A 133 11.52 11.23 -2.23
C TYR A 133 12.64 12.20 -2.63
N ALA A 134 12.31 13.24 -3.40
CA ALA A 134 13.28 14.27 -3.81
C ALA A 134 13.82 15.04 -2.60
N GLU A 135 12.95 15.37 -1.63
CA GLU A 135 13.32 16.03 -0.37
C GLU A 135 14.34 15.19 0.42
N ARG A 136 14.09 13.87 0.54
CA ARG A 136 15.03 12.97 1.23
C ARG A 136 16.41 12.95 0.57
N LEU A 137 16.45 12.83 -0.77
CA LEU A 137 17.71 12.83 -1.51
C LEU A 137 18.46 14.14 -1.35
N LEU A 138 17.77 15.27 -1.53
CA LEU A 138 18.39 16.59 -1.38
C LEU A 138 18.82 16.86 0.05
N SER A 139 18.07 16.42 1.06
CA SER A 139 18.47 16.55 2.46
C SER A 139 19.76 15.77 2.75
N GLN A 140 19.95 14.61 2.14
CA GLN A 140 21.20 13.85 2.26
C GLN A 140 22.37 14.54 1.53
N GLU A 141 22.12 15.13 0.36
CA GLU A 141 23.14 15.84 -0.43
C GLU A 141 23.55 17.16 0.26
N LEU A 142 22.59 17.92 0.80
CA LEU A 142 22.81 19.27 1.35
C LEU A 142 23.11 19.28 2.86
N GLY A 143 22.83 18.20 3.59
CA GLY A 143 22.92 18.15 5.05
C GLY A 143 21.90 19.03 5.78
N ARG A 144 20.87 19.56 5.06
CA ARG A 144 19.79 20.41 5.59
C ARG A 144 18.49 20.18 4.83
N VAL A 145 17.39 20.68 5.36
CA VAL A 145 16.09 20.68 4.66
C VAL A 145 16.19 21.55 3.40
N PRO A 146 15.82 21.01 2.21
CA PRO A 146 15.85 21.77 0.97
C PRO A 146 14.73 22.81 0.91
N THR A 147 14.99 23.91 0.22
CA THR A 147 13.98 24.95 -0.06
C THR A 147 13.01 24.48 -1.16
N SER A 148 11.80 25.12 -1.21
CA SER A 148 10.83 24.82 -2.28
C SER A 148 11.39 25.05 -3.69
N LYS A 149 12.34 25.98 -3.83
CA LYS A 149 13.01 26.28 -5.11
C LYS A 149 13.96 25.14 -5.51
N GLU A 150 14.78 24.66 -4.59
CA GLU A 150 15.70 23.52 -4.83
C GLU A 150 14.92 22.24 -5.17
N LEU A 151 13.79 22.00 -4.49
CA LEU A 151 12.89 20.88 -4.80
C LEU A 151 12.29 21.02 -6.20
N ALA A 152 11.83 22.22 -6.56
CA ALA A 152 11.26 22.51 -7.88
C ALA A 152 12.29 22.26 -8.99
N ASP A 153 13.52 22.72 -8.81
CA ASP A 153 14.61 22.53 -9.76
C ASP A 153 14.98 21.03 -9.90
N LYS A 154 15.06 20.29 -8.78
CA LYS A 154 15.37 18.84 -8.78
C LYS A 154 14.27 18.02 -9.45
N MET A 155 13.00 18.40 -9.28
CA MET A 155 11.84 17.71 -9.85
C MET A 155 11.48 18.17 -11.26
N GLY A 156 12.03 19.28 -11.73
CA GLY A 156 11.70 19.88 -13.03
C GLY A 156 10.26 20.41 -13.10
N VAL A 157 9.72 20.91 -11.98
CA VAL A 157 8.35 21.45 -11.88
C VAL A 157 8.35 22.89 -11.38
N PRO A 158 7.27 23.67 -11.65
CA PRO A 158 7.19 25.04 -11.15
C PRO A 158 7.12 25.08 -9.61
N VAL A 159 7.76 26.06 -8.98
CA VAL A 159 7.74 26.29 -7.52
C VAL A 159 6.31 26.39 -6.99
N LYS A 160 5.38 26.96 -7.76
CA LYS A 160 3.96 27.04 -7.41
C LYS A 160 3.34 25.67 -7.17
N GLN A 161 3.75 24.66 -7.93
CA GLN A 161 3.27 23.28 -7.75
C GLN A 161 3.79 22.67 -6.46
N ILE A 162 5.07 22.87 -6.14
CA ILE A 162 5.67 22.43 -4.86
C ILE A 162 4.92 23.06 -3.68
N ASN A 163 4.73 24.37 -3.69
CA ASN A 163 4.01 25.08 -2.63
C ASN A 163 2.56 24.57 -2.47
N HIS A 164 1.89 24.23 -3.58
CA HIS A 164 0.56 23.65 -3.52
C HIS A 164 0.56 22.27 -2.86
N VAL A 165 1.50 21.39 -3.22
CA VAL A 165 1.65 20.07 -2.61
C VAL A 165 1.98 20.19 -1.12
N GLN A 166 2.86 21.12 -0.73
CA GLN A 166 3.16 21.39 0.68
C GLN A 166 1.92 21.85 1.46
N THR A 167 1.09 22.72 0.85
CA THR A 167 -0.18 23.16 1.47
C THR A 167 -1.16 22.00 1.70
N LEU A 168 -1.20 21.01 0.80
CA LEU A 168 -2.02 19.82 0.98
C LEU A 168 -1.54 18.95 2.16
N LEU A 169 -0.24 18.88 2.39
CA LEU A 169 0.34 18.16 3.54
C LEU A 169 0.03 18.86 4.88
N LEU A 170 0.01 20.19 4.90
CA LEU A 170 -0.30 20.97 6.11
C LEU A 170 -1.79 20.90 6.52
N LYS A 171 -2.68 20.41 5.66
CA LYS A 171 -4.11 20.24 5.93
C LYS A 171 -4.45 18.89 6.58
N GLU A 172 -3.50 18.20 7.16
CA GLU A 172 -3.81 16.99 7.94
C GLU A 172 -4.66 17.38 9.15
N PRO A 173 -5.84 16.73 9.35
CA PRO A 173 -6.71 17.03 10.48
C PRO A 173 -6.02 16.71 11.80
N ILE A 174 -6.11 17.64 12.75
CA ILE A 174 -5.63 17.45 14.12
C ILE A 174 -6.80 16.91 14.97
N SER A 175 -6.51 16.01 15.93
CA SER A 175 -7.54 15.51 16.85
C SER A 175 -8.12 16.66 17.68
N LEU A 176 -9.44 16.74 17.74
CA LEU A 176 -10.14 17.71 18.59
C LEU A 176 -9.82 17.54 20.09
N ASP A 177 -9.53 16.32 20.52
CA ASP A 177 -9.18 16.02 21.92
C ASP A 177 -7.85 16.68 22.32
N VAL A 178 -6.91 16.80 21.38
CA VAL A 178 -5.64 17.51 21.63
C VAL A 178 -5.88 19.00 21.78
N VAL A 179 -6.74 19.58 20.93
CA VAL A 179 -7.06 21.02 20.97
C VAL A 179 -7.81 21.38 22.25
N ASN A 180 -8.78 20.56 22.68
CA ASN A 180 -9.55 20.81 23.89
C ASN A 180 -8.69 20.76 25.17
N ASN A 181 -7.67 19.90 25.24
CA ASN A 181 -6.78 19.86 26.40
C ASN A 181 -5.93 21.13 26.56
N ASP A 182 -5.54 21.78 25.46
CA ASP A 182 -4.78 23.03 25.54
C ASP A 182 -5.67 24.20 25.98
N TYR A 183 -6.92 24.27 25.48
CA TYR A 183 -7.90 25.30 25.90
C TYR A 183 -8.35 25.13 27.37
N LEU A 184 -8.37 23.93 27.93
CA LEU A 184 -8.73 23.70 29.33
C LEU A 184 -7.59 24.06 30.28
N ARG A 185 -6.33 23.96 29.87
CA ARG A 185 -5.18 24.37 30.68
C ARG A 185 -5.04 25.87 30.80
N ASP A 186 -5.40 26.63 29.76
CA ASP A 186 -5.30 28.10 29.80
C ASP A 186 -6.41 28.75 30.64
N ASN A 187 -7.54 28.07 30.91
CA ASN A 187 -8.64 28.59 31.70
C ASN A 187 -8.55 28.23 33.21
N GLU A 188 -7.61 27.41 33.66
CA GLU A 188 -7.41 27.08 35.06
C GLU A 188 -6.57 28.12 35.85
N TYR A 189 -6.10 29.20 35.17
CA TYR A 189 -5.27 30.24 35.81
C TYR A 189 -5.96 31.59 35.94
N GLU A 190 -7.28 31.68 35.72
CA GLU A 190 -8.06 32.93 35.88
C GLU A 190 -9.10 32.87 37.03
N GLU A 191 -8.80 32.24 38.18
CA GLU A 191 -9.52 32.42 39.44
C GLU A 191 -8.62 32.91 40.57
#